data_20f04cd867824d8d72d2067d93b406ab
#
_entry.id   20f04cd867824d8d72d2067d93b406ab
#
_cell.length_a   1.000
_cell.length_b   1.000
_cell.length_c   1.000
_cell.angle_alpha   90.00
_cell.angle_beta   90.00
_cell.angle_gamma   90.00
#
_symmetry.space_group_name_H-M   'P 1'
#
loop_
_entity.id
_entity.type
_entity.pdbx_description
1 polymer ?
#
loop_
_entity_poly.entity_id
_entity_poly.type
_entity_poly.pdbx_seq_one_letter_code
_entity_poly.pdbx_strand_id
1 'polypeptide(L)'
;MPADLSQPRLGSRVLDLLDDMSNWGTPKVALGEVDVFKIEPDHELYAHMNVNYLRLDQTPKFKDGWQPVLDTLRDGKLFVTTGEVLIPDFTVNGQRSGENAPVIQGSTAEVHVDLKWTFPLSHAEVVTGDGRHVKRHHVDLSETQSFGDQSIDLEVDVTNQRWLRVEVWDIATNGAFTQPIWLQAD
;
A
#
# COMPACT_ATOMS: atom_id res chain seq x y z
N MET A 1 -13.63 15.30 3.53
CA MET A 1 -14.06 15.32 4.95
C MET A 1 -12.83 15.16 5.80
N PRO A 2 -12.74 15.79 6.96
CA PRO A 2 -11.64 15.50 7.86
C PRO A 2 -11.72 14.03 8.29
N ALA A 3 -10.56 13.37 8.43
CA ALA A 3 -10.46 12.04 8.99
C ALA A 3 -11.24 11.98 10.31
N ASP A 4 -11.90 10.86 10.58
CA ASP A 4 -12.62 10.66 11.84
C ASP A 4 -11.63 10.64 13.00
N LEU A 5 -11.51 11.78 13.66
CA LEU A 5 -10.61 11.96 14.81
C LEU A 5 -11.09 11.23 16.08
N SER A 6 -12.25 10.58 16.04
CA SER A 6 -12.74 9.74 17.14
C SER A 6 -12.05 8.38 17.20
N GLN A 7 -11.35 7.96 16.13
CA GLN A 7 -10.61 6.71 16.07
C GLN A 7 -9.16 6.92 16.54
N PRO A 8 -8.72 6.26 17.63
CA PRO A 8 -7.38 6.48 18.20
C PRO A 8 -6.27 5.72 17.44
N ARG A 9 -6.28 5.72 16.12
CA ARG A 9 -5.27 5.03 15.30
C ARG A 9 -4.41 6.06 14.60
N LEU A 10 -3.19 6.26 15.08
CA LEU A 10 -2.23 7.19 14.47
C LEU A 10 -1.93 6.86 12.99
N GLY A 11 -1.91 5.57 12.62
CA GLY A 11 -1.69 5.14 11.25
C GLY A 11 -2.89 5.39 10.32
N SER A 12 -4.11 5.30 10.82
CA SER A 12 -5.32 5.46 10.00
C SER A 12 -5.48 6.86 9.44
N ARG A 13 -5.01 7.88 10.12
CA ARG A 13 -5.16 9.27 9.68
C ARG A 13 -4.44 9.56 8.35
N VAL A 14 -3.21 9.06 8.16
CA VAL A 14 -2.45 9.26 6.92
C VAL A 14 -3.07 8.47 5.77
N LEU A 15 -3.49 7.24 6.02
CA LEU A 15 -4.13 6.39 5.02
C LEU A 15 -5.52 6.90 4.64
N ASP A 16 -6.31 7.40 5.61
CA ASP A 16 -7.60 8.03 5.33
C ASP A 16 -7.42 9.30 4.48
N LEU A 17 -6.36 10.08 4.70
CA LEU A 17 -6.06 11.24 3.88
C LEU A 17 -5.63 10.84 2.46
N LEU A 18 -4.87 9.75 2.29
CA LEU A 18 -4.55 9.19 0.99
C LEU A 18 -5.82 8.77 0.24
N ASP A 19 -6.77 8.13 0.94
CA ASP A 19 -8.06 7.70 0.41
C ASP A 19 -8.92 8.91 -0.02
N ASP A 20 -8.99 9.94 0.82
CA ASP A 20 -9.71 11.19 0.52
C ASP A 20 -9.13 11.90 -0.71
N MET A 21 -7.81 12.04 -0.79
CA MET A 21 -7.14 12.63 -1.95
C MET A 21 -7.36 11.83 -3.23
N SER A 22 -7.35 10.51 -3.13
CA SER A 22 -7.66 9.62 -4.25
C SER A 22 -9.10 9.80 -4.71
N ASN A 23 -10.06 9.89 -3.78
CA ASN A 23 -11.47 10.16 -4.10
C ASN A 23 -11.67 11.53 -4.78
N TRP A 24 -10.92 12.55 -4.38
CA TRP A 24 -11.00 13.87 -4.99
C TRP A 24 -10.37 13.95 -6.39
N GLY A 25 -9.82 12.83 -6.89
CA GLY A 25 -9.16 12.78 -8.20
C GLY A 25 -7.82 13.53 -8.22
N THR A 26 -7.21 13.71 -7.05
CA THR A 26 -5.90 14.33 -6.89
C THR A 26 -4.89 13.27 -6.46
N PRO A 27 -4.37 12.45 -7.39
CA PRO A 27 -3.46 11.36 -7.07
C PRO A 27 -2.25 11.88 -6.29
N LYS A 28 -1.96 11.24 -5.17
CA LYS A 28 -0.76 11.46 -4.38
C LYS A 28 -0.08 10.12 -4.13
N VAL A 29 1.23 10.17 -4.01
CA VAL A 29 2.02 9.02 -3.58
C VAL A 29 2.32 9.22 -2.11
N ALA A 30 1.91 8.27 -1.27
CA ALA A 30 2.24 8.27 0.14
C ALA A 30 3.61 7.63 0.33
N LEU A 31 4.50 8.33 1.03
CA LEU A 31 5.84 7.86 1.37
C LEU A 31 5.93 7.62 2.87
N GLY A 32 6.66 6.60 3.25
CA GLY A 32 7.11 6.42 4.61
C GLY A 32 8.35 7.29 4.87
N GLU A 33 8.38 7.96 5.99
CA GLU A 33 9.54 8.73 6.43
C GLU A 33 9.88 8.42 7.89
N VAL A 34 11.08 8.74 8.30
CA VAL A 34 11.62 8.41 9.62
C VAL A 34 11.71 9.64 10.51
N ASP A 35 11.70 10.83 9.92
CA ASP A 35 11.82 12.13 10.61
C ASP A 35 13.02 12.20 11.58
N VAL A 36 14.22 11.86 11.07
CA VAL A 36 15.44 11.77 11.86
C VAL A 36 16.11 13.14 11.96
N PHE A 37 16.16 13.71 13.16
CA PHE A 37 16.84 14.97 13.41
C PHE A 37 18.34 14.80 13.72
N LYS A 38 18.75 13.64 14.24
CA LYS A 38 20.13 13.39 14.66
C LYS A 38 20.50 11.93 14.51
N ILE A 39 21.65 11.67 13.91
CA ILE A 39 22.21 10.32 13.79
C ILE A 39 23.40 10.25 14.76
N GLU A 40 23.24 9.53 15.86
CA GLU A 40 24.30 9.22 16.82
C GLU A 40 24.37 7.71 17.07
N PRO A 41 25.55 7.17 17.45
CA PRO A 41 25.75 5.74 17.63
C PRO A 41 24.83 5.08 18.68
N ASP A 42 24.28 5.85 19.62
CA ASP A 42 23.42 5.43 20.71
C ASP A 42 21.92 5.73 20.45
N HIS A 43 21.59 6.22 19.26
CA HIS A 43 20.21 6.52 18.90
C HIS A 43 19.54 5.28 18.30
N GLU A 44 18.48 4.80 18.94
CA GLU A 44 17.70 3.62 18.50
C GLU A 44 16.83 3.93 17.29
N LEU A 45 17.43 4.41 16.21
CA LEU A 45 16.70 4.85 15.01
C LEU A 45 16.17 3.70 14.15
N TYR A 46 16.72 2.50 14.32
CA TYR A 46 16.50 1.42 13.38
C TYR A 46 15.28 0.55 13.67
N ALA A 47 14.68 0.68 14.84
CA ALA A 47 13.64 -0.22 15.29
C ALA A 47 12.21 0.16 14.86
N HIS A 48 11.99 1.37 14.34
CA HIS A 48 10.64 1.87 14.02
C HIS A 48 10.60 2.71 12.73
N MET A 49 11.41 2.32 11.76
CA MET A 49 11.49 3.05 10.50
C MET A 49 10.43 2.58 9.51
N ASN A 50 9.67 3.52 8.96
CA ASN A 50 8.93 3.25 7.74
C ASN A 50 9.89 3.14 6.55
N VAL A 51 9.69 2.12 5.72
CA VAL A 51 10.53 1.81 4.57
C VAL A 51 9.73 1.86 3.30
N ASN A 52 10.26 2.52 2.28
CA ASN A 52 9.70 2.52 0.94
C ASN A 52 10.40 1.47 0.08
N TYR A 53 9.67 0.45 -0.33
CA TYR A 53 10.18 -0.56 -1.27
C TYR A 53 9.82 -0.16 -2.69
N LEU A 54 10.83 0.23 -3.46
CA LEU A 54 10.68 0.71 -4.83
C LEU A 54 10.78 -0.43 -5.84
N ARG A 55 9.85 -0.48 -6.78
CA ARG A 55 9.93 -1.39 -7.92
C ARG A 55 10.78 -0.76 -9.02
N LEU A 56 12.04 -1.13 -9.07
CA LEU A 56 13.02 -0.71 -10.07
C LEU A 56 13.35 -1.89 -10.99
N ASP A 57 13.47 -1.66 -12.30
CA ASP A 57 13.91 -2.67 -13.25
C ASP A 57 15.33 -3.12 -12.97
N GLN A 58 16.17 -2.21 -12.50
CA GLN A 58 17.54 -2.47 -12.05
C GLN A 58 17.97 -1.43 -11.00
N THR A 59 18.85 -1.85 -10.10
CA THR A 59 19.45 -0.89 -9.14
C THR A 59 20.30 0.13 -9.91
N PRO A 60 20.01 1.45 -9.78
CA PRO A 60 20.78 2.50 -10.45
C PRO A 60 22.25 2.47 -10.02
N LYS A 61 23.15 2.64 -10.98
CA LYS A 61 24.57 2.84 -10.69
C LYS A 61 24.81 4.31 -10.35
N PHE A 62 25.91 4.61 -9.65
CA PHE A 62 26.26 5.99 -9.26
C PHE A 62 26.22 6.98 -10.44
N LYS A 63 26.65 6.56 -11.63
CA LYS A 63 26.63 7.38 -12.86
C LYS A 63 25.23 7.72 -13.37
N ASP A 64 24.22 6.91 -13.00
CA ASP A 64 22.83 7.09 -13.46
C ASP A 64 22.10 8.16 -12.62
N GLY A 65 22.73 8.60 -11.52
CA GLY A 65 22.18 9.60 -10.61
C GLY A 65 20.91 9.11 -9.90
N TRP A 66 20.16 10.06 -9.33
CA TRP A 66 18.93 9.78 -8.58
C TRP A 66 17.65 9.74 -9.42
N GLN A 67 17.74 10.13 -10.69
CA GLN A 67 16.54 10.28 -11.53
C GLN A 67 15.69 9.03 -11.62
N PRO A 68 16.24 7.80 -11.81
CA PRO A 68 15.42 6.58 -11.85
C PRO A 68 14.66 6.32 -10.54
N VAL A 69 15.26 6.65 -9.40
CA VAL A 69 14.61 6.55 -8.08
C VAL A 69 13.46 7.56 -7.96
N LEU A 70 13.73 8.83 -8.32
CA LEU A 70 12.74 9.90 -8.25
C LEU A 70 11.54 9.65 -9.18
N ASP A 71 11.78 9.12 -10.37
CA ASP A 71 10.72 8.78 -11.32
C ASP A 71 9.87 7.62 -10.79
N THR A 72 10.49 6.58 -10.23
CA THR A 72 9.80 5.46 -9.58
C THR A 72 8.92 5.93 -8.41
N LEU A 73 9.44 6.84 -7.57
CA LEU A 73 8.66 7.47 -6.49
C LEU A 73 7.47 8.27 -7.04
N ARG A 74 7.71 9.11 -8.05
CA ARG A 74 6.67 9.95 -8.67
C ARG A 74 5.57 9.14 -9.32
N ASP A 75 5.93 8.02 -9.94
CA ASP A 75 5.00 7.10 -10.58
C ASP A 75 4.21 6.24 -9.56
N GLY A 76 4.57 6.25 -8.27
CA GLY A 76 3.91 5.43 -7.26
C GLY A 76 4.23 3.93 -7.36
N LYS A 77 5.35 3.55 -7.98
CA LYS A 77 5.79 2.16 -8.14
C LYS A 77 6.48 1.65 -6.87
N LEU A 78 5.75 1.66 -5.77
CA LEU A 78 6.27 1.29 -4.46
C LEU A 78 5.16 0.80 -3.52
N PHE A 79 5.58 0.13 -2.47
CA PHE A 79 4.78 -0.03 -1.25
C PHE A 79 5.56 0.51 -0.03
N VAL A 80 4.81 0.83 1.02
CA VAL A 80 5.37 1.32 2.29
C VAL A 80 5.14 0.26 3.36
N THR A 81 6.12 0.07 4.25
CA THR A 81 6.05 -0.93 5.32
C THR A 81 6.79 -0.47 6.56
N THR A 82 6.43 -1.02 7.72
CA THR A 82 7.22 -0.94 8.95
C THR A 82 8.40 -1.91 8.96
N GLY A 83 8.49 -2.82 7.99
CA GLY A 83 9.57 -3.80 7.83
C GLY A 83 9.16 -5.24 8.13
N GLU A 84 8.19 -5.46 9.00
CA GLU A 84 7.74 -6.78 9.45
C GLU A 84 6.77 -7.44 8.48
N VAL A 85 6.06 -6.65 7.68
CA VAL A 85 5.15 -7.10 6.63
C VAL A 85 5.63 -6.55 5.29
N LEU A 86 5.82 -7.42 4.31
CA LEU A 86 6.21 -7.05 2.95
C LEU A 86 5.11 -7.44 1.96
N ILE A 87 4.98 -6.64 0.90
CA ILE A 87 4.10 -6.89 -0.24
C ILE A 87 4.96 -6.98 -1.52
N PRO A 88 5.65 -8.10 -1.77
CA PRO A 88 6.57 -8.24 -2.90
C PRO A 88 5.91 -8.04 -4.26
N ASP A 89 4.66 -8.49 -4.40
CA ASP A 89 3.84 -8.21 -5.59
C ASP A 89 2.41 -7.86 -5.20
N PHE A 90 1.83 -6.94 -5.97
CA PHE A 90 0.43 -6.54 -5.89
C PHE A 90 -0.04 -6.16 -7.28
N THR A 91 -1.07 -6.83 -7.75
CA THR A 91 -1.68 -6.55 -9.05
C THR A 91 -3.20 -6.48 -8.99
N VAL A 92 -3.77 -5.69 -9.90
CA VAL A 92 -5.20 -5.63 -10.18
C VAL A 92 -5.38 -5.86 -11.68
N ASN A 93 -6.04 -6.95 -12.05
CA ASN A 93 -6.14 -7.40 -13.45
C ASN A 93 -4.76 -7.44 -14.14
N GLY A 94 -3.72 -7.90 -13.40
CA GLY A 94 -2.34 -7.98 -13.87
C GLY A 94 -1.55 -6.66 -13.90
N GLN A 95 -2.16 -5.52 -13.57
CA GLN A 95 -1.50 -4.22 -13.52
C GLN A 95 -0.99 -3.92 -12.10
N ARG A 96 0.15 -3.26 -11.99
CA ARG A 96 0.83 -2.94 -10.72
C ARG A 96 0.64 -1.49 -10.30
N SER A 97 0.95 -1.17 -9.05
CA SER A 97 1.03 0.23 -8.59
C SER A 97 1.86 1.09 -9.55
N GLY A 98 1.36 2.27 -9.88
CA GLY A 98 1.92 3.16 -10.91
C GLY A 98 1.38 2.92 -12.32
N GLU A 99 0.51 1.93 -12.49
CA GLU A 99 -0.19 1.61 -13.74
C GLU A 99 -1.69 1.78 -13.55
N ASN A 100 -2.44 1.79 -14.65
CA ASN A 100 -3.91 1.81 -14.62
C ASN A 100 -4.44 0.41 -14.95
N ALA A 101 -5.41 -0.07 -14.20
CA ALA A 101 -6.02 -1.36 -14.43
C ALA A 101 -7.30 -1.23 -15.29
N PRO A 102 -7.37 -1.90 -16.46
CA PRO A 102 -8.59 -1.95 -17.23
C PRO A 102 -9.66 -2.75 -16.47
N VAL A 103 -10.88 -2.23 -16.44
CA VAL A 103 -12.03 -2.90 -15.82
C VAL A 103 -13.27 -2.78 -16.70
N ILE A 104 -14.05 -3.85 -16.78
CA ILE A 104 -15.36 -3.80 -17.39
C ILE A 104 -16.32 -3.16 -16.39
N GLN A 105 -17.06 -2.14 -16.79
CA GLN A 105 -17.99 -1.46 -15.91
C GLN A 105 -19.07 -2.44 -15.36
N GLY A 106 -19.25 -2.46 -14.03
CA GLY A 106 -20.19 -3.38 -13.37
C GLY A 106 -19.63 -4.79 -13.15
N SER A 107 -18.29 -4.94 -13.16
CA SER A 107 -17.62 -6.23 -13.02
C SER A 107 -16.82 -6.34 -11.71
N THR A 108 -16.21 -7.51 -11.51
CA THR A 108 -15.17 -7.75 -10.52
C THR A 108 -13.79 -7.47 -11.13
N ALA A 109 -12.82 -7.17 -10.27
CA ALA A 109 -11.39 -7.15 -10.59
C ALA A 109 -10.67 -8.30 -9.87
N GLU A 110 -9.74 -8.93 -10.56
CA GLU A 110 -8.83 -9.89 -9.96
C GLU A 110 -7.74 -9.15 -9.20
N VAL A 111 -7.65 -9.37 -7.90
CA VAL A 111 -6.62 -8.79 -7.02
C VAL A 111 -5.70 -9.88 -6.55
N HIS A 112 -4.43 -9.75 -6.87
CA HIS A 112 -3.36 -10.65 -6.41
C HIS A 112 -2.43 -9.91 -5.47
N VAL A 113 -2.06 -10.54 -4.35
CA VAL A 113 -1.15 -9.98 -3.35
C VAL A 113 -0.20 -11.07 -2.85
N ASP A 114 1.10 -10.89 -3.07
CA ASP A 114 2.14 -11.68 -2.41
C ASP A 114 2.51 -11.06 -1.08
N LEU A 115 2.55 -11.86 -0.04
CA LEU A 115 2.87 -11.43 1.32
C LEU A 115 4.05 -12.19 1.89
N LYS A 116 4.90 -11.48 2.66
CA LYS A 116 5.89 -12.07 3.58
C LYS A 116 5.83 -11.34 4.91
N TRP A 117 5.98 -12.07 6.01
CA TRP A 117 5.87 -11.48 7.34
C TRP A 117 6.71 -12.17 8.39
N THR A 118 6.95 -11.49 9.51
CA THR A 118 7.68 -12.01 10.68
C THR A 118 6.77 -12.39 11.84
N PHE A 119 5.79 -11.56 12.18
CA PHE A 119 4.77 -11.85 13.19
C PHE A 119 3.48 -12.34 12.54
N PRO A 120 2.66 -13.16 13.21
CA PRO A 120 1.38 -13.58 12.66
C PRO A 120 0.56 -12.39 12.17
N LEU A 121 -0.04 -12.52 11.00
CA LEU A 121 -0.89 -11.47 10.47
C LEU A 121 -2.21 -11.41 11.24
N SER A 122 -2.80 -10.23 11.29
CA SER A 122 -4.15 -10.00 11.78
C SER A 122 -5.13 -10.03 10.61
N HIS A 123 -4.91 -9.15 9.62
CA HIS A 123 -5.81 -9.02 8.48
C HIS A 123 -5.16 -8.29 7.32
N ALA A 124 -5.77 -8.44 6.16
CA ALA A 124 -5.59 -7.52 5.04
C ALA A 124 -6.89 -6.77 4.76
N GLU A 125 -6.80 -5.59 4.17
CA GLU A 125 -7.94 -4.84 3.66
C GLU A 125 -7.70 -4.46 2.20
N VAL A 126 -8.64 -4.80 1.32
CA VAL A 126 -8.72 -4.22 0.01
C VAL A 126 -9.59 -2.98 0.11
N VAL A 127 -9.01 -1.84 -0.16
CA VAL A 127 -9.64 -0.52 -0.03
C VAL A 127 -9.97 0.00 -1.42
N THR A 128 -11.22 0.37 -1.65
CA THR A 128 -11.69 0.92 -2.93
C THR A 128 -12.38 2.26 -2.72
N GLY A 129 -12.37 3.11 -3.74
CA GLY A 129 -13.05 4.39 -3.70
C GLY A 129 -13.79 4.73 -4.99
N ASP A 130 -15.00 5.29 -4.84
CA ASP A 130 -15.91 5.66 -5.94
C ASP A 130 -15.81 7.14 -6.34
N GLY A 131 -14.93 7.89 -5.69
CA GLY A 131 -14.81 9.34 -5.82
C GLY A 131 -15.56 10.14 -4.74
N ARG A 132 -16.26 9.44 -3.84
CA ARG A 132 -16.99 10.04 -2.70
C ARG A 132 -16.86 9.21 -1.43
N HIS A 133 -16.96 7.89 -1.55
CA HIS A 133 -16.97 6.96 -0.43
C HIS A 133 -15.82 5.97 -0.59
N VAL A 134 -15.34 5.48 0.54
CA VAL A 134 -14.35 4.42 0.64
C VAL A 134 -15.04 3.17 1.14
N LYS A 135 -14.78 2.04 0.50
CA LYS A 135 -15.18 0.72 0.98
C LYS A 135 -13.94 -0.07 1.38
N ARG A 136 -14.05 -0.87 2.44
CA ARG A 136 -13.01 -1.75 2.93
C ARG A 136 -13.49 -3.18 2.90
N HIS A 137 -12.81 -4.02 2.13
CA HIS A 137 -13.03 -5.44 2.08
C HIS A 137 -12.02 -6.12 2.98
N HIS A 138 -12.49 -6.61 4.12
CA HIS A 138 -11.66 -7.23 5.15
C HIS A 138 -11.39 -8.70 4.81
N VAL A 139 -10.13 -9.11 4.92
CA VAL A 139 -9.65 -10.48 4.76
C VAL A 139 -9.00 -10.90 6.08
N ASP A 140 -9.59 -11.86 6.77
CA ASP A 140 -9.05 -12.41 8.01
C ASP A 140 -7.81 -13.26 7.73
N LEU A 141 -6.70 -12.95 8.39
CA LEU A 141 -5.43 -13.65 8.31
C LEU A 141 -4.94 -14.16 9.67
N SER A 142 -5.82 -14.18 10.67
CA SER A 142 -5.50 -14.52 12.07
C SER A 142 -4.98 -15.94 12.27
N GLU A 143 -5.22 -16.84 11.30
CA GLU A 143 -4.72 -18.23 11.37
C GLU A 143 -3.25 -18.38 10.90
N THR A 144 -2.60 -17.29 10.47
CA THR A 144 -1.20 -17.34 10.02
C THR A 144 -0.24 -17.55 11.18
N GLN A 145 0.90 -18.18 10.89
CA GLN A 145 1.99 -18.38 11.87
C GLN A 145 3.11 -17.36 11.61
N SER A 146 4.01 -17.17 12.57
CA SER A 146 5.19 -16.31 12.42
C SER A 146 6.11 -16.80 11.29
N PHE A 147 6.80 -15.86 10.63
CA PHE A 147 7.79 -16.12 9.56
C PHE A 147 7.20 -16.89 8.39
N GLY A 148 6.10 -16.37 7.84
CA GLY A 148 5.41 -16.97 6.72
C GLY A 148 5.51 -16.18 5.42
N ASP A 149 5.07 -16.84 4.36
CA ASP A 149 4.80 -16.26 3.05
C ASP A 149 3.55 -16.93 2.44
N GLN A 150 2.76 -16.18 1.74
CA GLN A 150 1.64 -16.70 0.94
C GLN A 150 1.19 -15.68 -0.10
N SER A 151 0.50 -16.18 -1.13
CA SER A 151 -0.26 -15.36 -2.06
C SER A 151 -1.73 -15.37 -1.71
N ILE A 152 -2.40 -14.24 -1.92
CA ILE A 152 -3.85 -14.07 -1.77
C ILE A 152 -4.40 -13.66 -3.11
N ASP A 153 -5.38 -14.40 -3.62
CA ASP A 153 -6.13 -14.09 -4.82
C ASP A 153 -7.59 -13.82 -4.46
N LEU A 154 -8.10 -12.67 -4.87
CA LEU A 154 -9.45 -12.21 -4.55
C LEU A 154 -10.15 -11.69 -5.80
N GLU A 155 -11.46 -11.93 -5.88
CA GLU A 155 -12.35 -11.19 -6.76
C GLU A 155 -13.04 -10.08 -5.97
N VAL A 156 -12.86 -8.83 -6.40
CA VAL A 156 -13.40 -7.65 -5.73
C VAL A 156 -14.39 -6.95 -6.64
N ASP A 157 -15.62 -6.71 -6.14
CA ASP A 157 -16.60 -5.89 -6.84
C ASP A 157 -16.10 -4.45 -6.98
N VAL A 158 -15.81 -4.05 -8.20
CA VAL A 158 -15.33 -2.70 -8.55
C VAL A 158 -16.39 -1.86 -9.27
N THR A 159 -17.66 -2.24 -9.16
CA THR A 159 -18.77 -1.48 -9.71
C THR A 159 -18.74 -0.03 -9.20
N ASN A 160 -18.61 0.93 -10.12
CA ASN A 160 -18.48 2.37 -9.85
C ASN A 160 -17.22 2.75 -9.03
N GLN A 161 -16.28 1.85 -8.79
CA GLN A 161 -15.01 2.19 -8.14
C GLN A 161 -14.06 2.85 -9.15
N ARG A 162 -13.20 3.73 -8.66
CA ARG A 162 -12.22 4.49 -9.45
C ARG A 162 -10.79 4.09 -9.16
N TRP A 163 -10.55 3.54 -7.98
CA TRP A 163 -9.23 3.12 -7.54
C TRP A 163 -9.33 2.00 -6.49
N LEU A 164 -8.23 1.29 -6.34
CA LEU A 164 -8.08 0.21 -5.38
C LEU A 164 -6.65 0.18 -4.84
N ARG A 165 -6.48 -0.08 -3.55
CA ARG A 165 -5.20 -0.35 -2.88
C ARG A 165 -5.36 -1.43 -1.82
N VAL A 166 -4.24 -1.93 -1.30
CA VAL A 166 -4.23 -2.93 -0.23
C VAL A 166 -3.44 -2.42 0.97
N GLU A 167 -3.88 -2.79 2.16
CA GLU A 167 -3.12 -2.68 3.40
C GLU A 167 -3.19 -4.00 4.16
N VAL A 168 -2.09 -4.35 4.85
CA VAL A 168 -1.95 -5.60 5.59
C VAL A 168 -1.34 -5.30 6.95
N TRP A 169 -1.89 -5.90 8.00
CA TRP A 169 -1.50 -5.65 9.38
C TRP A 169 -1.23 -6.93 10.14
N ASP A 170 -0.17 -6.95 10.94
CA ASP A 170 0.12 -8.03 11.87
C ASP A 170 -0.55 -7.79 13.24
N ILE A 171 -0.42 -8.79 14.14
CA ILE A 171 -0.99 -8.72 15.49
C ILE A 171 -0.31 -7.68 16.39
N ALA A 172 0.89 -7.22 16.03
CA ALA A 172 1.66 -6.21 16.77
C ALA A 172 1.45 -4.80 16.22
N THR A 173 0.50 -4.62 15.29
CA THR A 173 0.18 -3.35 14.61
C THR A 173 1.24 -2.83 13.66
N ASN A 174 2.21 -3.66 13.27
CA ASN A 174 3.07 -3.38 12.15
C ASN A 174 2.31 -3.69 10.84
N GLY A 175 2.71 -3.07 9.76
CA GLY A 175 1.99 -3.29 8.51
C GLY A 175 2.67 -2.77 7.28
N ALA A 176 1.97 -3.00 6.16
CA ALA A 176 2.35 -2.48 4.86
C ALA A 176 1.13 -2.01 4.09
N PHE A 177 1.32 -1.05 3.20
CA PHE A 177 0.27 -0.62 2.28
C PHE A 177 0.83 -0.29 0.90
N THR A 178 -0.01 -0.47 -0.12
CA THR A 178 0.31 -0.17 -1.51
C THR A 178 -0.17 1.22 -1.91
N GLN A 179 0.40 1.76 -2.99
CA GLN A 179 -0.18 2.93 -3.65
C GLN A 179 -1.46 2.53 -4.39
N PRO A 180 -2.42 3.46 -4.56
CA PRO A 180 -3.63 3.19 -5.34
C PRO A 180 -3.32 2.82 -6.80
N ILE A 181 -4.00 1.80 -7.32
CA ILE A 181 -4.11 1.49 -8.76
C ILE A 181 -5.42 2.11 -9.25
N TRP A 182 -5.35 2.88 -10.32
CA TRP A 182 -6.52 3.54 -10.91
C TRP A 182 -7.22 2.59 -11.85
N LEU A 183 -8.55 2.50 -11.70
CA LEU A 183 -9.41 1.66 -12.51
C LEU A 183 -9.89 2.46 -13.71
N GLN A 184 -9.65 1.95 -14.91
CA GLN A 184 -10.09 2.55 -16.16
C GLN A 184 -11.18 1.68 -16.78
N ALA A 185 -12.36 2.26 -16.99
CA ALA A 185 -13.40 1.58 -17.75
C ALA A 185 -12.98 1.45 -19.22
N ASP A 186 -13.06 0.24 -19.76
CA ASP A 186 -12.92 -0.05 -21.19
C ASP A 186 -14.07 0.55 -22.00
#